data_90b94e6f5cd724002f1011b8efce7748
#
_entry.id   90b94e6f5cd724002f1011b8efce7748
#
_cell.length_a   1.000
_cell.length_b   1.000
_cell.length_c   1.000
_cell.angle_alpha   90.00
_cell.angle_beta   90.00
_cell.angle_gamma   90.00
#
_symmetry.space_group_name_H-M   'P 1'
#
loop_
_entity.id
_entity.type
_entity.pdbx_description
1 polymer ?
#
loop_
_entity_poly.entity_id
_entity_poly.type
_entity_poly.pdbx_seq_one_letter_code
_entity_poly.pdbx_strand_id
1 'polypeptide(L)'
;MKKRSAFLEFVQVVVIAALIIFPIRIFVGSPFYVQGSSMEPNYHEGDYLIVDKISYRFDEPRRGDVVVLKSPIDTSYYIKRIIGLPGEKVVINNGDITIFSQGEQLNLNEEYLNQNIYTNNTVDNLLSDDEYFVLGDNRPVSFDSRLFGPIQKSDIVGKIFVRLFPLNQDHVSKPINY
;
A
#
# COMPACT_ATOMS: atom_id res chain seq x y z
N MET A 1 -31.84 3.99 -46.44
CA MET A 1 -30.94 4.06 -45.26
C MET A 1 -31.32 5.33 -44.48
N LYS A 2 -31.92 5.21 -43.26
CA LYS A 2 -32.24 6.40 -42.44
C LYS A 2 -30.92 6.99 -41.93
N LYS A 3 -30.59 8.23 -42.30
CA LYS A 3 -29.48 8.97 -41.67
C LYS A 3 -29.78 9.07 -40.16
N ARG A 4 -29.00 8.43 -39.34
CA ARG A 4 -29.01 8.68 -37.90
C ARG A 4 -28.64 10.16 -37.70
N SER A 5 -29.34 10.86 -36.81
CA SER A 5 -28.98 12.25 -36.55
C SER A 5 -27.60 12.31 -35.88
N ALA A 6 -26.76 13.26 -36.25
CA ALA A 6 -25.43 13.44 -35.64
C ALA A 6 -25.51 13.53 -34.09
N PHE A 7 -26.64 14.01 -33.59
CA PHE A 7 -26.94 14.03 -32.14
C PHE A 7 -27.03 12.62 -31.54
N LEU A 8 -27.70 11.67 -32.20
CA LEU A 8 -27.79 10.28 -31.70
C LEU A 8 -26.45 9.57 -31.72
N GLU A 9 -25.62 9.83 -32.75
CA GLU A 9 -24.26 9.28 -32.82
C GLU A 9 -23.37 9.85 -31.71
N PHE A 10 -23.45 11.15 -31.44
CA PHE A 10 -22.74 11.77 -30.32
C PHE A 10 -23.16 11.19 -28.98
N VAL A 11 -24.49 11.08 -28.71
CA VAL A 11 -25.00 10.48 -27.48
C VAL A 11 -24.54 9.02 -27.33
N GLN A 12 -24.53 8.26 -28.40
CA GLN A 12 -24.03 6.87 -28.37
C GLN A 12 -22.55 6.80 -27.97
N VAL A 13 -21.69 7.65 -28.51
CA VAL A 13 -20.27 7.72 -28.16
C VAL A 13 -20.08 8.09 -26.68
N VAL A 14 -20.81 9.08 -26.19
CA VAL A 14 -20.75 9.51 -24.79
C VAL A 14 -21.21 8.38 -23.85
N VAL A 15 -22.27 7.66 -24.18
CA VAL A 15 -22.78 6.53 -23.38
C VAL A 15 -21.75 5.40 -23.35
N ILE A 16 -21.17 5.03 -24.51
CA ILE A 16 -20.14 3.99 -24.56
C ILE A 16 -18.91 4.40 -23.76
N ALA A 17 -18.44 5.64 -23.91
CA ALA A 17 -17.31 6.16 -23.14
C ALA A 17 -17.60 6.13 -21.63
N ALA A 18 -18.80 6.53 -21.20
CA ALA A 18 -19.22 6.48 -19.81
C ALA A 18 -19.27 5.03 -19.27
N LEU A 19 -19.81 4.08 -20.04
CA LEU A 19 -19.88 2.67 -19.69
C LEU A 19 -18.49 2.02 -19.54
N ILE A 20 -17.47 2.54 -20.21
CA ILE A 20 -16.09 2.07 -20.11
C ILE A 20 -15.35 2.78 -18.98
N ILE A 21 -15.41 4.12 -18.95
CA ILE A 21 -14.62 4.93 -18.03
C ILE A 21 -15.13 4.82 -16.59
N PHE A 22 -16.46 4.76 -16.40
CA PHE A 22 -17.07 4.76 -15.07
C PHE A 22 -16.72 3.50 -14.26
N PRO A 23 -16.82 2.26 -14.80
CA PRO A 23 -16.34 1.07 -14.09
C PRO A 23 -14.83 1.11 -13.84
N ILE A 24 -14.02 1.52 -14.83
CA ILE A 24 -12.58 1.63 -14.65
C ILE A 24 -12.25 2.55 -13.47
N ARG A 25 -12.88 3.71 -13.38
CA ARG A 25 -12.64 4.68 -12.31
C ARG A 25 -13.10 4.20 -10.94
N ILE A 26 -14.20 3.45 -10.86
CA ILE A 26 -14.75 2.93 -9.59
C ILE A 26 -14.02 1.66 -9.16
N PHE A 27 -13.67 0.81 -10.11
CA PHE A 27 -13.21 -0.55 -9.82
C PHE A 27 -11.70 -0.74 -9.96
N VAL A 28 -11.00 -0.04 -10.85
CA VAL A 28 -9.61 -0.38 -11.18
C VAL A 28 -8.57 0.40 -10.37
N GLY A 29 -8.86 1.62 -9.91
CA GLY A 29 -7.89 2.32 -9.07
C GLY A 29 -8.18 3.80 -8.86
N SER A 30 -7.73 4.30 -7.73
CA SER A 30 -7.74 5.74 -7.44
C SER A 30 -6.32 6.28 -7.55
N PRO A 31 -6.14 7.44 -8.21
CA PRO A 31 -4.85 8.13 -8.19
C PRO A 31 -4.60 8.73 -6.80
N PHE A 32 -3.40 8.52 -6.31
CA PHE A 32 -2.87 9.14 -5.10
C PHE A 32 -1.58 9.87 -5.44
N TYR A 33 -1.39 11.00 -4.78
CA TYR A 33 -0.17 11.81 -4.86
C TYR A 33 0.60 11.63 -3.55
N VAL A 34 1.87 11.25 -3.67
CA VAL A 34 2.74 11.03 -2.50
C VAL A 34 3.19 12.36 -1.93
N GLN A 35 2.99 12.53 -0.63
CA GLN A 35 3.51 13.65 0.14
C GLN A 35 4.40 13.12 1.27
N GLY A 36 5.57 13.74 1.43
CA GLY A 36 6.56 13.37 2.44
C GLY A 36 7.47 12.22 2.01
N SER A 37 8.43 11.90 2.86
CA SER A 37 9.57 11.03 2.57
C SER A 37 9.54 9.69 3.30
N SER A 38 8.42 9.32 3.94
CA SER A 38 8.35 8.12 4.80
C SER A 38 8.57 6.80 4.07
N MET A 39 8.47 6.77 2.75
CA MET A 39 8.64 5.58 1.91
C MET A 39 9.88 5.64 1.00
N GLU A 40 10.75 6.62 1.20
CA GLU A 40 12.05 6.64 0.52
C GLU A 40 12.93 5.46 0.97
N PRO A 41 13.74 4.92 0.06
CA PRO A 41 14.00 5.35 -1.32
C PRO A 41 13.02 4.82 -2.37
N ASN A 42 12.04 3.98 -1.98
CA ASN A 42 11.20 3.29 -2.94
C ASN A 42 10.08 4.17 -3.53
N TYR A 43 9.55 5.10 -2.74
CA TYR A 43 8.55 6.08 -3.18
C TYR A 43 8.93 7.46 -2.69
N HIS A 44 8.87 8.44 -3.58
CA HIS A 44 9.31 9.82 -3.31
C HIS A 44 8.13 10.78 -3.30
N GLU A 45 8.32 11.90 -2.64
CA GLU A 45 7.40 13.02 -2.75
C GLU A 45 7.22 13.43 -4.22
N GLY A 46 5.98 13.64 -4.65
CA GLY A 46 5.66 13.95 -6.04
C GLY A 46 5.27 12.75 -6.89
N ASP A 47 5.41 11.52 -6.40
CA ASP A 47 4.99 10.34 -7.14
C ASP A 47 3.46 10.30 -7.30
N TYR A 48 3.00 9.94 -8.51
CA TYR A 48 1.60 9.63 -8.77
C TYR A 48 1.42 8.12 -8.84
N LEU A 49 0.57 7.60 -7.96
CA LEU A 49 0.35 6.17 -7.77
C LEU A 49 -1.08 5.80 -8.12
N ILE A 50 -1.27 4.64 -8.73
CA ILE A 50 -2.57 3.99 -8.84
C ILE A 50 -2.70 2.95 -7.74
N VAL A 51 -3.77 3.03 -6.98
CA VAL A 51 -4.08 2.13 -5.86
C VAL A 51 -5.20 1.19 -6.25
N ASP A 52 -4.92 -0.10 -6.22
CA ASP A 52 -5.90 -1.17 -6.40
C ASP A 52 -6.71 -1.35 -5.10
N LYS A 53 -8.00 -1.03 -5.18
CA LYS A 53 -8.96 -1.15 -4.08
C LYS A 53 -9.77 -2.43 -4.11
N ILE A 54 -9.61 -3.21 -5.15
CA ILE A 54 -10.49 -4.37 -5.41
C ILE A 54 -9.87 -5.65 -4.91
N SER A 55 -8.58 -5.84 -5.15
CA SER A 55 -7.91 -7.11 -4.84
C SER A 55 -8.16 -7.54 -3.40
N TYR A 56 -8.10 -6.62 -2.44
CA TYR A 56 -8.35 -6.92 -1.02
C TYR A 56 -9.82 -7.18 -0.63
N ARG A 57 -10.73 -7.19 -1.62
CA ARG A 57 -12.09 -7.71 -1.42
C ARG A 57 -12.16 -9.23 -1.61
N PHE A 58 -11.18 -9.79 -2.30
CA PHE A 58 -11.11 -11.20 -2.68
C PHE A 58 -9.88 -11.89 -2.09
N ASP A 59 -8.80 -11.14 -1.87
CA ASP A 59 -7.53 -11.62 -1.32
C ASP A 59 -7.22 -10.92 0.01
N GLU A 60 -6.38 -11.56 0.83
CA GLU A 60 -5.85 -10.94 2.03
C GLU A 60 -4.59 -10.11 1.70
N PRO A 61 -4.38 -8.98 2.42
CA PRO A 61 -3.12 -8.24 2.35
C PRO A 61 -1.94 -9.13 2.75
N ARG A 62 -0.85 -9.05 1.98
CA ARG A 62 0.33 -9.90 2.17
C ARG A 62 1.49 -9.11 2.74
N ARG A 63 2.39 -9.79 3.45
CA ARG A 63 3.65 -9.21 3.88
C ARG A 63 4.43 -8.67 2.69
N GLY A 64 5.00 -7.46 2.82
CA GLY A 64 5.70 -6.77 1.75
C GLY A 64 4.81 -5.90 0.85
N ASP A 65 3.49 -6.07 0.83
CA ASP A 65 2.60 -5.18 0.08
C ASP A 65 2.75 -3.74 0.57
N VAL A 66 2.89 -2.80 -0.35
CA VAL A 66 2.82 -1.38 -0.04
C VAL A 66 1.39 -0.91 -0.23
N VAL A 67 0.83 -0.38 0.84
CA VAL A 67 -0.59 -0.05 0.94
C VAL A 67 -0.81 1.43 1.22
N VAL A 68 -1.94 1.93 0.73
CA VAL A 68 -2.53 3.17 1.22
C VAL A 68 -3.51 2.81 2.33
N LEU A 69 -3.37 3.48 3.46
CA LEU A 69 -4.24 3.29 4.62
C LEU A 69 -4.78 4.63 5.12
N LYS A 70 -5.92 4.60 5.80
CA LYS A 70 -6.42 5.73 6.56
C LYS A 70 -5.58 5.88 7.81
N SER A 71 -5.19 7.11 8.13
CA SER A 71 -4.47 7.40 9.35
C SER A 71 -5.32 7.04 10.58
N PRO A 72 -4.74 6.35 11.59
CA PRO A 72 -5.47 6.06 12.84
C PRO A 72 -5.61 7.28 13.76
N ILE A 73 -4.92 8.38 13.46
CA ILE A 73 -4.86 9.55 14.34
C ILE A 73 -5.51 10.81 13.75
N ASP A 74 -5.67 10.87 12.42
CA ASP A 74 -6.27 12.00 11.72
C ASP A 74 -7.06 11.56 10.48
N THR A 75 -7.49 12.51 9.64
CA THR A 75 -8.27 12.23 8.43
C THR A 75 -7.41 12.01 7.17
N SER A 76 -6.09 11.94 7.31
CA SER A 76 -5.17 11.80 6.20
C SER A 76 -5.02 10.34 5.73
N TYR A 77 -4.31 10.16 4.62
CA TYR A 77 -3.92 8.86 4.11
C TYR A 77 -2.42 8.70 4.22
N TYR A 78 -1.97 7.53 4.68
CA TYR A 78 -0.57 7.16 4.75
C TYR A 78 -0.24 6.08 3.73
N ILE A 79 1.00 6.08 3.27
CA ILE A 79 1.58 4.99 2.48
C ILE A 79 2.56 4.27 3.39
N LYS A 80 2.38 2.95 3.56
CA LYS A 80 3.22 2.10 4.40
C LYS A 80 3.35 0.71 3.80
N ARG A 81 4.33 -0.03 4.25
CA ARG A 81 4.56 -1.44 3.91
C ARG A 81 4.06 -2.35 5.02
N ILE A 82 3.36 -3.42 4.65
CA ILE A 82 2.92 -4.46 5.57
C ILE A 82 4.12 -5.30 5.99
N ILE A 83 4.34 -5.40 7.30
CA ILE A 83 5.42 -6.16 7.93
C ILE A 83 4.89 -7.33 8.74
N GLY A 84 3.87 -7.12 9.57
CA GLY A 84 3.20 -8.17 10.35
C GLY A 84 1.81 -8.44 9.83
N LEU A 85 1.41 -9.70 9.88
CA LEU A 85 0.10 -10.20 9.46
C LEU A 85 -0.75 -10.59 10.68
N PRO A 86 -2.07 -10.74 10.53
CA PRO A 86 -2.96 -11.17 11.60
C PRO A 86 -2.46 -12.43 12.33
N GLY A 87 -2.57 -12.41 13.65
CA GLY A 87 -2.17 -13.52 14.53
C GLY A 87 -0.66 -13.67 14.73
N GLU A 88 0.16 -12.86 14.11
CA GLU A 88 1.62 -12.91 14.26
C GLU A 88 2.11 -12.02 15.39
N LYS A 89 3.25 -12.40 15.97
CA LYS A 89 3.97 -11.54 16.89
C LYS A 89 5.14 -10.88 16.18
N VAL A 90 5.17 -9.55 16.20
CA VAL A 90 6.24 -8.73 15.61
C VAL A 90 7.17 -8.28 16.74
N VAL A 91 8.44 -8.59 16.61
CA VAL A 91 9.49 -8.16 17.52
C VAL A 91 10.52 -7.34 16.74
N ILE A 92 10.79 -6.12 17.20
CA ILE A 92 11.88 -5.28 16.69
C ILE A 92 12.89 -5.11 17.83
N ASN A 93 14.12 -5.54 17.60
CA ASN A 93 15.19 -5.41 18.56
C ASN A 93 16.52 -5.15 17.86
N ASN A 94 17.25 -4.12 18.30
CA ASN A 94 18.54 -3.72 17.74
C ASN A 94 18.55 -3.52 16.20
N GLY A 95 17.42 -3.14 15.63
CA GLY A 95 17.28 -2.92 14.19
C GLY A 95 16.74 -4.13 13.41
N ASP A 96 16.81 -5.32 13.97
CA ASP A 96 16.32 -6.55 13.36
C ASP A 96 14.82 -6.72 13.61
N ILE A 97 14.11 -7.19 12.59
CA ILE A 97 12.69 -7.52 12.68
C ILE A 97 12.52 -9.04 12.64
N THR A 98 11.91 -9.55 13.68
CA THR A 98 11.59 -10.98 13.81
C THR A 98 10.08 -11.16 13.91
N ILE A 99 9.55 -12.06 13.11
CA ILE A 99 8.15 -12.48 13.13
C ILE A 99 8.05 -13.87 13.74
N PHE A 100 7.14 -14.03 14.69
CA PHE A 100 6.79 -15.34 15.23
C PHE A 100 5.37 -15.69 14.78
N SER A 101 5.23 -16.85 14.15
CA SER A 101 3.94 -17.35 13.65
C SER A 101 3.88 -18.85 13.82
N GLN A 102 2.84 -19.38 14.45
CA GLN A 102 2.59 -20.83 14.62
C GLN A 102 3.76 -21.63 15.19
N GLY A 103 4.59 -21.01 16.03
CA GLY A 103 5.78 -21.63 16.63
C GLY A 103 7.05 -21.52 15.77
N GLU A 104 6.96 -20.97 14.58
CA GLU A 104 8.11 -20.67 13.72
C GLU A 104 8.60 -19.23 13.92
N GLN A 105 9.89 -19.03 13.69
CA GLN A 105 10.55 -17.72 13.73
C GLN A 105 11.07 -17.38 12.33
N LEU A 106 10.74 -16.19 11.85
CA LEU A 106 11.21 -15.62 10.59
C LEU A 106 11.95 -14.31 10.87
N ASN A 107 13.23 -14.26 10.60
CA ASN A 107 13.98 -12.99 10.57
C ASN A 107 13.81 -12.37 9.19
N LEU A 108 13.28 -11.15 9.14
CA LEU A 108 13.00 -10.50 7.87
C LEU A 108 14.30 -10.01 7.21
N ASN A 109 14.49 -10.43 5.95
CA ASN A 109 15.51 -9.88 5.08
C ASN A 109 14.90 -8.76 4.24
N GLU A 110 15.27 -7.52 4.51
CA GLU A 110 14.63 -6.34 3.93
C GLU A 110 15.49 -5.75 2.80
N GLU A 111 15.72 -6.52 1.74
CA GLU A 111 16.55 -6.15 0.58
C GLU A 111 16.07 -4.90 -0.17
N TYR A 112 14.82 -4.49 0.04
CA TYR A 112 14.24 -3.27 -0.53
C TYR A 112 14.69 -1.99 0.21
N LEU A 113 15.35 -2.13 1.34
CA LEU A 113 15.95 -1.02 2.07
C LEU A 113 17.41 -0.83 1.67
N ASN A 114 17.91 0.39 1.78
CA ASN A 114 19.34 0.63 1.70
C ASN A 114 20.04 -0.02 2.90
N GLN A 115 21.21 -0.62 2.68
CA GLN A 115 21.98 -1.38 3.69
C GLN A 115 22.32 -0.62 4.99
N ASN A 116 22.14 0.70 5.01
CA ASN A 116 22.43 1.55 6.16
C ASN A 116 21.18 2.03 6.91
N ILE A 117 19.98 1.54 6.55
CA ILE A 117 18.74 1.96 7.21
C ILE A 117 18.52 1.11 8.46
N TYR A 118 18.61 1.75 9.61
CA TYR A 118 18.38 1.12 10.91
C TYR A 118 16.91 1.30 11.35
N THR A 119 16.26 0.20 11.72
CA THR A 119 14.90 0.23 12.28
C THR A 119 14.98 0.51 13.78
N ASN A 120 14.83 1.78 14.17
CA ASN A 120 14.80 2.20 15.56
C ASN A 120 13.49 1.76 16.26
N ASN A 121 13.47 1.96 17.57
CA ASN A 121 12.45 1.55 18.54
C ASN A 121 12.41 0.01 18.76
N THR A 122 12.26 -0.35 20.01
CA THR A 122 12.00 -1.74 20.42
C THR A 122 10.49 -1.96 20.41
N VAL A 123 10.06 -3.04 19.76
CA VAL A 123 8.65 -3.45 19.64
C VAL A 123 8.53 -4.91 20.06
N ASP A 124 7.49 -5.23 20.79
CA ASP A 124 7.02 -6.59 21.10
C ASP A 124 5.49 -6.56 21.03
N ASN A 125 4.92 -6.90 19.88
CA ASN A 125 3.51 -6.73 19.60
C ASN A 125 2.91 -8.03 19.03
N LEU A 126 1.88 -8.55 19.70
CA LEU A 126 1.07 -9.66 19.21
C LEU A 126 -0.15 -9.09 18.51
N LEU A 127 -0.31 -9.39 17.21
CA LEU A 127 -1.39 -8.90 16.39
C LEU A 127 -2.65 -9.76 16.57
N SER A 128 -3.80 -9.09 16.63
CA SER A 128 -5.10 -9.73 16.60
C SER A 128 -5.43 -10.28 15.20
N ASP A 129 -6.59 -10.96 15.05
CA ASP A 129 -6.98 -11.66 13.81
C ASP A 129 -7.26 -10.73 12.62
N ASP A 130 -7.39 -9.44 12.84
CA ASP A 130 -7.65 -8.41 11.81
C ASP A 130 -6.65 -7.25 11.84
N GLU A 131 -5.56 -7.40 12.60
CA GLU A 131 -4.53 -6.39 12.76
C GLU A 131 -3.31 -6.64 11.87
N TYR A 132 -2.77 -5.54 11.34
CA TYR A 132 -1.57 -5.51 10.52
C TYR A 132 -0.55 -4.55 11.14
N PHE A 133 0.71 -4.95 11.12
CA PHE A 133 1.80 -4.08 11.52
C PHE A 133 2.47 -3.50 10.28
N VAL A 134 2.54 -2.18 10.19
CA VAL A 134 3.03 -1.48 9.00
C VAL A 134 4.20 -0.56 9.33
N LEU A 135 5.18 -0.51 8.43
CA LEU A 135 6.34 0.37 8.54
C LEU A 135 6.50 1.23 7.28
N GLY A 136 7.08 2.40 7.45
CA GLY A 136 7.64 3.15 6.31
C GLY A 136 9.01 2.60 5.93
N ASP A 137 9.36 2.69 4.65
CA ASP A 137 10.67 2.25 4.17
C ASP A 137 11.78 3.18 4.69
N ASN A 138 11.50 4.48 4.86
CA ASN A 138 12.39 5.42 5.53
C ASN A 138 12.25 5.32 7.06
N ARG A 139 12.78 4.26 7.64
CA ARG A 139 12.66 3.89 9.06
C ARG A 139 12.91 5.03 10.04
N PRO A 140 13.98 5.86 9.86
CA PRO A 140 14.34 6.91 10.83
C PRO A 140 13.30 8.03 10.95
N VAL A 141 12.57 8.34 9.87
CA VAL A 141 11.62 9.49 9.83
C VAL A 141 10.16 9.07 9.70
N SER A 142 9.89 7.77 9.55
CA SER A 142 8.52 7.30 9.36
C SER A 142 7.73 7.31 10.65
N PHE A 143 6.56 7.94 10.60
CA PHE A 143 5.50 7.77 11.59
C PHE A 143 4.65 6.56 11.17
N ASP A 144 4.78 5.44 11.91
CA ASP A 144 4.21 4.14 11.57
C ASP A 144 3.83 3.32 12.81
N SER A 145 3.57 2.02 12.66
CA SER A 145 3.08 1.16 13.74
C SER A 145 3.99 1.08 14.97
N ARG A 146 5.24 1.48 14.86
CA ARG A 146 6.13 1.62 16.03
C ARG A 146 5.67 2.72 16.98
N LEU A 147 4.89 3.69 16.49
CA LEU A 147 4.44 4.87 17.23
C LEU A 147 2.93 4.85 17.46
N PHE A 148 2.12 4.48 16.47
CA PHE A 148 0.66 4.49 16.61
C PHE A 148 0.05 3.09 16.85
N GLY A 149 0.87 2.02 16.86
CA GLY A 149 0.39 0.65 17.00
C GLY A 149 -0.04 -0.02 15.70
N PRO A 150 -0.59 -1.25 15.75
CA PRO A 150 -1.13 -1.92 14.60
C PRO A 150 -2.37 -1.19 14.03
N ILE A 151 -2.67 -1.47 12.77
CA ILE A 151 -3.86 -0.97 12.06
C ILE A 151 -4.85 -2.10 11.83
N GLN A 152 -6.12 -1.76 11.68
CA GLN A 152 -7.16 -2.72 11.33
C GLN A 152 -7.17 -2.95 9.81
N LYS A 153 -7.61 -4.14 9.36
CA LYS A 153 -7.83 -4.41 7.92
C LYS A 153 -8.74 -3.38 7.27
N SER A 154 -9.74 -2.87 7.99
CA SER A 154 -10.69 -1.86 7.52
C SER A 154 -10.06 -0.49 7.21
N ASP A 155 -8.87 -0.22 7.77
CA ASP A 155 -8.13 1.01 7.51
C ASP A 155 -7.37 0.95 6.19
N ILE A 156 -7.12 -0.26 5.66
CA ILE A 156 -6.42 -0.45 4.40
C ILE A 156 -7.35 -0.08 3.24
N VAL A 157 -6.98 0.95 2.49
CA VAL A 157 -7.73 1.43 1.32
C VAL A 157 -7.46 0.55 0.09
N GLY A 158 -6.24 0.09 -0.06
CA GLY A 158 -5.80 -0.76 -1.16
C GLY A 158 -4.27 -0.81 -1.29
N LYS A 159 -3.77 -1.63 -2.21
CA LYS A 159 -2.33 -1.73 -2.47
C LYS A 159 -1.92 -0.89 -3.67
N ILE A 160 -0.67 -0.47 -3.68
CA ILE A 160 -0.10 0.22 -4.83
C ILE A 160 0.04 -0.78 -5.98
N PHE A 161 -0.61 -0.46 -7.11
CA PHE A 161 -0.57 -1.25 -8.32
C PHE A 161 0.56 -0.80 -9.24
N VAL A 162 0.66 0.51 -9.48
CA VAL A 162 1.67 1.07 -10.39
C VAL A 162 1.97 2.53 -10.05
N ARG A 163 3.23 2.94 -10.28
CA ARG A 163 3.63 4.35 -10.31
C ARG A 163 3.44 4.88 -11.73
N LEU A 164 2.62 5.93 -11.89
CA LEU A 164 2.37 6.57 -13.18
C LEU A 164 3.43 7.61 -13.52
N PHE A 165 3.97 8.31 -12.54
CA PHE A 165 4.94 9.37 -12.72
C PHE A 165 5.84 9.48 -11.47
N PRO A 166 7.16 9.70 -11.65
CA PRO A 166 7.92 9.73 -12.91
C PRO A 166 8.08 8.35 -13.55
N LEU A 167 8.14 8.31 -14.90
CA LEU A 167 8.16 7.08 -15.71
C LEU A 167 9.52 6.36 -15.77
N ASN A 168 10.57 6.93 -15.19
CA ASN A 168 11.95 6.48 -15.34
C ASN A 168 12.46 5.59 -14.20
N GLN A 169 11.58 5.09 -13.35
CA GLN A 169 11.89 4.16 -12.26
C GLN A 169 11.03 2.90 -12.39
N ASP A 170 11.44 1.79 -11.75
CA ASP A 170 10.70 0.52 -11.78
C ASP A 170 9.23 0.74 -11.39
N HIS A 171 8.32 0.47 -12.33
CA HIS A 171 6.92 0.91 -12.26
C HIS A 171 6.02 0.02 -11.39
N VAL A 172 6.51 -1.09 -10.90
CA VAL A 172 5.73 -2.06 -10.12
C VAL A 172 6.46 -2.36 -8.82
N SER A 173 5.74 -2.34 -7.72
CA SER A 173 6.28 -2.86 -6.46
C SER A 173 6.68 -4.32 -6.66
N LYS A 174 7.99 -4.61 -6.65
CA LYS A 174 8.47 -5.99 -6.76
C LYS A 174 7.91 -6.78 -5.58
N PRO A 175 7.34 -7.97 -5.82
CA PRO A 175 6.97 -8.84 -4.72
C PRO A 175 8.24 -9.18 -3.92
N ILE A 176 8.17 -9.04 -2.63
CA ILE A 176 9.25 -9.40 -1.72
C ILE A 176 9.00 -10.85 -1.29
N ASN A 177 9.96 -11.71 -1.54
CA ASN A 177 9.95 -13.07 -1.02
C ASN A 177 10.69 -13.03 0.33
N TYR A 178 9.96 -13.27 1.40
CA TYR A 178 10.51 -13.44 2.75
C TYR A 178 10.71 -14.91 3.06
#